data_ccff5c22f092e7ece58261f8e781cbd0
#
_entry.id   ccff5c22f092e7ece58261f8e781cbd0
#
_cell.length_a   1.000
_cell.length_b   1.000
_cell.length_c   1.000
_cell.angle_alpha   90.00
_cell.angle_beta   90.00
_cell.angle_gamma   90.00
#
_symmetry.space_group_name_H-M   'P 1'
#
loop_
_entity.id
_entity.type
_entity.pdbx_description
1 polymer ?
#
loop_
_entity_poly.entity_id
_entity_poly.type
_entity_poly.pdbx_seq_one_letter_code
_entity_poly.pdbx_strand_id
1 'polypeptide(L)'
;MQYTFPNYYKEFSCIAGACPDTCCAGWQIVIDDPALKKYQHFKGPFRNRLHNDIDWKQHVFRQYNRRCAFLNEENLCDIYTEAGPEMFCRTCRNYPRHIEEFEGLREISLSLSCPEAARILLSQKEKVHFITKEKKTKEEVYDDFDYFLFTALMDTRDMLIDIIQDLSLIHISEPTRLLSI
;
A
#
# COMPACT_ATOMS: atom_id res chain seq x y z
N MET A 1 -2.36 3.32 21.78
CA MET A 1 -1.74 2.82 20.55
C MET A 1 -1.05 3.96 19.82
N GLN A 2 0.19 3.78 19.46
CA GLN A 2 0.98 4.73 18.67
C GLN A 2 0.79 4.47 17.17
N TYR A 3 0.81 5.54 16.37
CA TYR A 3 0.75 5.50 14.92
C TYR A 3 1.96 6.25 14.36
N THR A 4 2.82 5.54 13.65
CA THR A 4 4.03 6.11 13.05
C THR A 4 3.92 6.09 11.53
N PHE A 5 4.23 7.19 10.89
CA PHE A 5 4.18 7.34 9.44
C PHE A 5 5.22 8.37 8.97
N PRO A 6 5.73 8.26 7.72
CA PRO A 6 6.69 9.23 7.19
C PRO A 6 6.05 10.60 6.98
N ASN A 7 6.85 11.66 7.09
CA ASN A 7 6.41 13.05 6.98
C ASN A 7 5.64 13.35 5.68
N TYR A 8 6.02 12.73 4.58
CA TYR A 8 5.37 12.89 3.26
C TYR A 8 4.07 12.08 3.10
N TYR A 9 3.70 11.25 4.06
CA TYR A 9 2.52 10.37 3.96
C TYR A 9 1.23 11.09 3.58
N LYS A 10 1.03 12.29 4.09
CA LYS A 10 -0.18 13.08 3.85
C LYS A 10 -0.23 13.76 2.48
N GLU A 11 0.90 13.83 1.79
CA GLU A 11 0.98 14.38 0.44
C GLU A 11 0.39 13.43 -0.61
N PHE A 12 0.27 12.14 -0.24
CA PHE A 12 -0.24 11.15 -1.17
C PHE A 12 -1.73 11.30 -1.43
N SER A 13 -2.05 11.48 -2.72
CA SER A 13 -3.39 11.35 -3.29
C SER A 13 -3.30 10.53 -4.57
N CYS A 14 -4.23 9.59 -4.76
CA CYS A 14 -4.26 8.81 -5.99
C CYS A 14 -4.60 9.72 -7.19
N ILE A 15 -3.79 9.66 -8.24
CA ILE A 15 -3.95 10.43 -9.48
C ILE A 15 -4.81 9.73 -10.53
N ALA A 16 -5.39 8.58 -10.18
CA ALA A 16 -6.35 7.83 -10.97
C ALA A 16 -5.90 7.63 -12.44
N GLY A 17 -6.72 8.05 -13.42
CA GLY A 17 -6.44 7.91 -14.83
C GLY A 17 -5.20 8.67 -15.34
N ALA A 18 -4.66 9.61 -14.57
CA ALA A 18 -3.39 10.29 -14.90
C ALA A 18 -2.14 9.47 -14.49
N CYS A 19 -2.33 8.30 -13.84
CA CYS A 19 -1.22 7.45 -13.44
C CYS A 19 -0.54 6.82 -14.67
N PRO A 20 0.79 6.89 -14.79
CA PRO A 20 1.53 6.28 -15.89
C PRO A 20 1.48 4.75 -15.87
N ASP A 21 1.07 4.15 -14.77
CA ASP A 21 0.87 2.73 -14.57
C ASP A 21 -0.43 2.49 -13.80
N THR A 22 -0.72 1.25 -13.41
CA THR A 22 -1.94 0.90 -12.69
C THR A 22 -1.69 -0.08 -11.57
N CYS A 23 -2.27 0.18 -10.40
CA CYS A 23 -2.31 -0.77 -9.28
C CYS A 23 -3.29 -1.94 -9.51
N CYS A 24 -4.04 -1.93 -10.61
CA CYS A 24 -5.01 -2.96 -10.95
C CYS A 24 -4.46 -4.00 -11.95
N ALA A 25 -3.14 -4.11 -12.09
CA ALA A 25 -2.49 -5.07 -12.98
C ALA A 25 -1.26 -5.71 -12.33
N GLY A 26 -0.89 -6.90 -12.81
CA GLY A 26 0.36 -7.57 -12.46
C GLY A 26 0.34 -8.43 -11.18
N TRP A 27 -0.68 -8.34 -10.36
CA TRP A 27 -0.83 -9.09 -9.12
C TRP A 27 -2.28 -9.46 -8.81
N GLN A 28 -2.47 -10.46 -7.97
CA GLN A 28 -3.80 -10.94 -7.62
C GLN A 28 -4.39 -10.10 -6.47
N ILE A 29 -5.55 -9.51 -6.71
CA ILE A 29 -6.23 -8.66 -5.73
C ILE A 29 -7.18 -9.51 -4.89
N VAL A 30 -6.84 -9.71 -3.63
CA VAL A 30 -7.64 -10.44 -2.64
C VAL A 30 -8.75 -9.55 -2.10
N ILE A 31 -9.94 -10.15 -1.98
CA ILE A 31 -11.15 -9.50 -1.50
C ILE A 31 -11.43 -9.97 -0.07
N ASP A 32 -11.58 -9.05 0.85
CA ASP A 32 -11.95 -9.34 2.23
C ASP A 32 -13.43 -9.73 2.38
N ASP A 33 -13.75 -10.54 3.38
CA ASP A 33 -15.10 -11.07 3.63
C ASP A 33 -16.21 -9.99 3.71
N PRO A 34 -15.98 -8.84 4.39
CA PRO A 34 -16.96 -7.75 4.38
C PRO A 34 -17.26 -7.23 2.97
N ALA A 35 -16.26 -7.13 2.09
CA ALA A 35 -16.45 -6.69 0.72
C ALA A 35 -17.16 -7.75 -0.12
N LEU A 36 -16.82 -9.04 0.04
CA LEU A 36 -17.54 -10.14 -0.61
C LEU A 36 -19.03 -10.12 -0.29
N LYS A 37 -19.39 -9.93 0.99
CA LYS A 37 -20.79 -9.80 1.40
C LYS A 37 -21.49 -8.62 0.73
N LYS A 38 -20.81 -7.46 0.61
CA LYS A 38 -21.34 -6.29 -0.11
C LYS A 38 -21.61 -6.64 -1.58
N TYR A 39 -20.66 -7.30 -2.26
CA TYR A 39 -20.77 -7.67 -3.67
C TYR A 39 -21.89 -8.68 -3.92
N GLN A 40 -22.07 -9.66 -3.04
CA GLN A 40 -23.19 -10.61 -3.11
C GLN A 40 -24.56 -9.93 -3.04
N HIS A 41 -24.69 -8.92 -2.20
CA HIS A 41 -25.95 -8.23 -1.96
C HIS A 41 -26.13 -6.96 -2.80
N PHE A 42 -25.17 -6.63 -3.64
CA PHE A 42 -25.25 -5.43 -4.48
C PHE A 42 -26.47 -5.49 -5.41
N LYS A 43 -27.22 -4.38 -5.48
CA LYS A 43 -28.40 -4.24 -6.33
C LYS A 43 -28.13 -3.14 -7.36
N GLY A 44 -28.43 -3.41 -8.61
CA GLY A 44 -28.25 -2.45 -9.70
C GLY A 44 -27.69 -3.09 -10.98
N PRO A 45 -27.53 -2.32 -12.04
CA PRO A 45 -27.07 -2.83 -13.36
C PRO A 45 -25.71 -3.51 -13.30
N PHE A 46 -24.80 -3.01 -12.45
CA PHE A 46 -23.44 -3.51 -12.28
C PHE A 46 -23.34 -4.86 -11.56
N ARG A 47 -24.43 -5.35 -10.97
CA ARG A 47 -24.49 -6.60 -10.19
C ARG A 47 -23.96 -7.80 -10.97
N ASN A 48 -24.41 -7.99 -12.21
CA ASN A 48 -24.02 -9.15 -13.00
C ASN A 48 -22.53 -9.18 -13.27
N ARG A 49 -21.92 -8.02 -13.55
CA ARG A 49 -20.48 -7.90 -13.75
C ARG A 49 -19.70 -8.23 -12.47
N LEU A 50 -20.13 -7.72 -11.31
CA LEU A 50 -19.54 -8.08 -10.02
C LEU A 50 -19.56 -9.59 -9.80
N HIS A 51 -20.70 -10.26 -10.07
CA HIS A 51 -20.81 -11.69 -9.88
C HIS A 51 -19.95 -12.52 -10.82
N ASN A 52 -19.81 -12.11 -12.08
CA ASN A 52 -19.08 -12.85 -13.11
C ASN A 52 -17.55 -12.67 -12.99
N ASP A 53 -17.08 -11.50 -12.56
CA ASP A 53 -15.68 -11.14 -12.56
C ASP A 53 -15.01 -11.28 -11.19
N ILE A 54 -15.68 -11.94 -10.25
CA ILE A 54 -15.12 -12.39 -8.98
C ILE A 54 -14.95 -13.92 -8.99
N ASP A 55 -13.79 -14.39 -8.57
CA ASP A 55 -13.60 -15.78 -8.17
C ASP A 55 -14.04 -15.94 -6.71
N TRP A 56 -15.26 -16.40 -6.54
CA TRP A 56 -15.88 -16.58 -5.22
C TRP A 56 -15.25 -17.69 -4.38
N LYS A 57 -14.53 -18.61 -5.01
CA LYS A 57 -13.83 -19.69 -4.31
C LYS A 57 -12.50 -19.25 -3.75
N GLN A 58 -11.78 -18.44 -4.53
CA GLN A 58 -10.47 -17.92 -4.15
C GLN A 58 -10.54 -16.54 -3.49
N HIS A 59 -11.73 -15.92 -3.47
CA HIS A 59 -11.94 -14.57 -2.93
C HIS A 59 -11.07 -13.50 -3.61
N VAL A 60 -11.00 -13.53 -4.94
CA VAL A 60 -10.18 -12.60 -5.71
C VAL A 60 -10.93 -12.02 -6.90
N PHE A 61 -10.52 -10.86 -7.36
CA PHE A 61 -10.96 -10.37 -8.66
C PHE A 61 -10.32 -11.18 -9.78
N ARG A 62 -11.11 -11.57 -10.79
CA ARG A 62 -10.59 -12.19 -12.01
C ARG A 62 -9.67 -11.24 -12.73
N GLN A 63 -8.71 -11.80 -13.44
CA GLN A 63 -7.77 -11.04 -14.27
C GLN A 63 -7.80 -11.54 -15.71
N TYR A 64 -7.80 -10.61 -16.65
CA TYR A 64 -7.67 -10.86 -18.07
C TYR A 64 -6.39 -10.19 -18.57
N ASN A 65 -5.49 -10.94 -19.16
CA ASN A 65 -4.18 -10.44 -19.59
C ASN A 65 -3.41 -9.73 -18.45
N ARG A 66 -3.45 -10.30 -17.24
CA ARG A 66 -2.84 -9.75 -16.02
C ARG A 66 -3.42 -8.40 -15.56
N ARG A 67 -4.59 -8.01 -16.04
CA ARG A 67 -5.30 -6.81 -15.63
C ARG A 67 -6.58 -7.20 -14.87
N CYS A 68 -6.90 -6.48 -13.81
CA CYS A 68 -8.15 -6.67 -13.09
C CYS A 68 -9.34 -6.54 -14.04
N ALA A 69 -10.32 -7.43 -13.93
CA ALA A 69 -11.54 -7.42 -14.75
C ALA A 69 -12.35 -6.12 -14.65
N PHE A 70 -12.15 -5.36 -13.57
CA PHE A 70 -12.80 -4.07 -13.34
C PHE A 70 -11.98 -2.86 -13.77
N LEU A 71 -10.80 -3.06 -14.36
CA LEU A 71 -10.01 -1.97 -14.93
C LEU A 71 -10.44 -1.76 -16.39
N ASN A 72 -10.98 -0.60 -16.67
CA ASN A 72 -11.44 -0.25 -18.03
C ASN A 72 -10.30 0.24 -18.94
N GLU A 73 -10.63 0.58 -20.18
CA GLU A 73 -9.67 1.02 -21.19
C GLU A 73 -9.07 2.40 -20.88
N GLU A 74 -9.75 3.19 -20.06
CA GLU A 74 -9.29 4.50 -19.57
C GLU A 74 -8.42 4.42 -18.32
N ASN A 75 -8.02 3.19 -17.92
CA ASN A 75 -7.30 2.90 -16.67
C ASN A 75 -8.05 3.36 -15.40
N LEU A 76 -9.36 3.41 -15.47
CA LEU A 76 -10.22 3.67 -14.32
C LEU A 76 -10.87 2.37 -13.81
N CYS A 77 -11.21 2.35 -12.53
CA CYS A 77 -11.86 1.21 -11.90
C CYS A 77 -13.38 1.32 -12.01
N ASP A 78 -14.02 0.37 -12.69
CA ASP A 78 -15.48 0.36 -12.85
C ASP A 78 -16.23 0.11 -11.55
N ILE A 79 -15.63 -0.51 -10.54
CA ILE A 79 -16.23 -0.56 -9.20
C ILE A 79 -16.39 0.86 -8.65
N TYR A 80 -15.38 1.72 -8.87
CA TYR A 80 -15.43 3.10 -8.42
C TYR A 80 -16.47 3.92 -9.20
N THR A 81 -16.46 3.82 -10.53
CA THR A 81 -17.31 4.64 -11.40
C THR A 81 -18.78 4.22 -11.37
N GLU A 82 -19.07 2.92 -11.25
CA GLU A 82 -20.42 2.36 -11.34
C GLU A 82 -21.06 2.12 -9.96
N ALA A 83 -20.26 1.88 -8.93
CA ALA A 83 -20.77 1.49 -7.62
C ALA A 83 -20.28 2.36 -6.46
N GLY A 84 -19.32 3.25 -6.70
CA GLY A 84 -18.80 4.20 -5.72
C GLY A 84 -17.62 3.69 -4.88
N PRO A 85 -16.86 4.62 -4.25
CA PRO A 85 -15.65 4.28 -3.50
C PRO A 85 -15.90 3.41 -2.26
N GLU A 86 -17.09 3.43 -1.70
CA GLU A 86 -17.49 2.60 -0.55
C GLU A 86 -17.54 1.12 -0.89
N MET A 87 -17.58 0.78 -2.19
CA MET A 87 -17.57 -0.59 -2.69
C MET A 87 -16.16 -1.18 -2.81
N PHE A 88 -15.12 -0.39 -2.63
CA PHE A 88 -13.77 -0.95 -2.62
C PHE A 88 -13.58 -1.99 -1.51
N CYS A 89 -12.93 -3.12 -1.85
CA CYS A 89 -12.40 -4.04 -0.86
C CYS A 89 -11.23 -3.39 -0.09
N ARG A 90 -10.86 -3.98 1.05
CA ARG A 90 -9.79 -3.45 1.91
C ARG A 90 -8.47 -3.28 1.14
N THR A 91 -8.12 -4.23 0.31
CA THR A 91 -6.91 -4.19 -0.53
C THR A 91 -6.90 -2.97 -1.45
N CYS A 92 -7.97 -2.76 -2.24
CA CYS A 92 -8.07 -1.62 -3.17
C CYS A 92 -8.14 -0.28 -2.44
N ARG A 93 -8.78 -0.23 -1.28
CA ARG A 93 -8.92 0.99 -0.48
C ARG A 93 -7.61 1.42 0.17
N ASN A 94 -6.83 0.44 0.63
CA ASN A 94 -5.60 0.72 1.36
C ASN A 94 -4.42 0.99 0.43
N TYR A 95 -4.33 0.34 -0.72
CA TYR A 95 -3.21 0.53 -1.62
C TYR A 95 -3.02 2.02 -2.00
N PRO A 96 -1.82 2.54 -1.99
CA PRO A 96 -0.52 1.92 -1.71
C PRO A 96 -0.10 1.95 -0.22
N ARG A 97 -1.03 2.16 0.69
CA ARG A 97 -0.73 2.20 2.13
C ARG A 97 -0.46 0.79 2.62
N HIS A 98 0.70 0.62 3.22
CA HIS A 98 1.10 -0.58 3.91
C HIS A 98 1.04 -0.30 5.41
N ILE A 99 0.39 -1.19 6.15
CA ILE A 99 0.15 -1.04 7.59
C ILE A 99 0.71 -2.28 8.27
N GLU A 100 1.75 -2.07 9.08
CA GLU A 100 2.29 -3.09 9.99
C GLU A 100 1.73 -2.84 11.39
N GLU A 101 1.28 -3.90 12.02
CA GLU A 101 0.66 -3.86 13.34
C GLU A 101 1.52 -4.64 14.33
N PHE A 102 1.97 -3.95 15.36
CA PHE A 102 2.72 -4.48 16.48
C PHE A 102 1.98 -4.17 17.78
N GLU A 103 2.42 -4.78 18.86
CA GLU A 103 1.88 -4.50 20.18
C GLU A 103 2.01 -2.99 20.53
N GLY A 104 0.88 -2.31 20.67
CA GLY A 104 0.84 -0.87 20.98
C GLY A 104 1.28 0.08 19.85
N LEU A 105 1.74 -0.43 18.69
CA LEU A 105 2.25 0.37 17.58
C LEU A 105 1.65 -0.04 16.24
N ARG A 106 1.29 0.94 15.43
CA ARG A 106 0.98 0.78 13.99
C ARG A 106 1.91 1.65 13.16
N GLU A 107 2.62 1.02 12.27
CA GLU A 107 3.47 1.70 11.30
C GLU A 107 2.77 1.76 9.95
N ILE A 108 2.72 2.94 9.36
CA ILE A 108 2.06 3.16 8.08
C ILE A 108 3.10 3.70 7.11
N SER A 109 3.24 3.03 5.98
CA SER A 109 4.12 3.46 4.89
C SER A 109 3.37 3.53 3.56
N LEU A 110 4.03 4.00 2.51
CA LEU A 110 3.53 3.99 1.13
C LEU A 110 4.41 3.07 0.29
N SER A 111 3.80 2.10 -0.36
CA SER A 111 4.51 1.18 -1.25
C SER A 111 5.06 1.92 -2.47
N LEU A 112 6.36 1.75 -2.74
CA LEU A 112 7.02 2.32 -3.91
C LEU A 112 6.64 1.65 -5.24
N SER A 113 5.86 0.59 -5.19
CA SER A 113 5.22 0.03 -6.39
C SER A 113 4.14 0.96 -6.97
N CYS A 114 3.73 2.00 -6.24
CA CYS A 114 2.87 3.06 -6.73
C CYS A 114 3.73 4.20 -7.31
N PRO A 115 3.62 4.54 -8.61
CA PRO A 115 4.40 5.61 -9.24
C PRO A 115 4.26 6.96 -8.53
N GLU A 116 3.06 7.30 -8.06
CA GLU A 116 2.83 8.56 -7.36
C GLU A 116 3.48 8.57 -5.97
N ALA A 117 3.42 7.46 -5.22
CA ALA A 117 4.13 7.34 -3.96
C ALA A 117 5.65 7.45 -4.14
N ALA A 118 6.18 6.79 -5.17
CA ALA A 118 7.59 6.87 -5.53
C ALA A 118 7.99 8.29 -5.94
N ARG A 119 7.18 8.97 -6.75
CA ARG A 119 7.40 10.37 -7.16
C ARG A 119 7.47 11.30 -5.94
N ILE A 120 6.52 11.17 -5.01
CA ILE A 120 6.49 11.98 -3.79
C ILE A 120 7.77 11.77 -2.97
N LEU A 121 8.15 10.51 -2.72
CA LEU A 121 9.38 10.22 -1.96
C LEU A 121 10.64 10.76 -2.65
N LEU A 122 10.79 10.50 -3.95
CA LEU A 122 11.98 10.93 -4.70
C LEU A 122 12.05 12.44 -4.92
N SER A 123 10.96 13.17 -4.75
CA SER A 123 10.92 14.63 -4.84
C SER A 123 11.24 15.34 -3.51
N GLN A 124 11.36 14.59 -2.41
CA GLN A 124 11.71 15.18 -1.11
C GLN A 124 13.12 15.80 -1.17
N LYS A 125 13.23 17.04 -0.72
CA LYS A 125 14.51 17.77 -0.66
C LYS A 125 15.20 17.61 0.69
N GLU A 126 14.40 17.37 1.71
CA GLU A 126 14.85 17.17 3.08
C GLU A 126 14.87 15.67 3.42
N LYS A 127 15.65 15.30 4.43
CA LYS A 127 15.64 13.93 4.95
C LYS A 127 14.25 13.51 5.39
N VAL A 128 13.87 12.29 5.06
CA VAL A 128 12.62 11.71 5.54
C VAL A 128 12.72 11.50 7.06
N HIS A 129 11.71 11.91 7.77
CA HIS A 129 11.56 11.65 9.19
C HIS A 129 10.18 11.04 9.48
N PHE A 130 10.07 10.32 10.59
CA PHE A 130 8.83 9.65 10.98
C PHE A 130 8.10 10.45 12.05
N ILE A 131 6.80 10.57 11.89
CA ILE A 131 5.90 11.28 12.81
C ILE A 131 5.11 10.24 13.59
N THR A 132 5.24 10.26 14.92
CA THR A 132 4.46 9.40 15.81
C THR A 132 3.30 10.18 16.44
N LYS A 133 2.11 9.61 16.42
CA LYS A 133 0.91 10.14 17.06
C LYS A 133 0.25 9.11 17.94
N GLU A 134 -0.18 9.51 19.11
CA GLU A 134 -0.95 8.66 20.00
C GLU A 134 -2.45 8.79 19.75
N LYS A 135 -3.14 7.65 19.74
CA LYS A 135 -4.60 7.57 19.78
C LYS A 135 -5.04 6.65 20.91
N LYS A 136 -6.07 7.06 21.63
CA LYS A 136 -6.74 6.19 22.60
C LYS A 136 -7.56 5.15 21.85
N THR A 137 -6.97 4.01 21.59
CA THR A 137 -7.62 2.82 21.02
C THR A 137 -7.36 1.65 21.95
N LYS A 138 -8.15 0.58 21.81
CA LYS A 138 -7.92 -0.66 22.54
C LYS A 138 -6.51 -1.18 22.17
N GLU A 139 -5.71 -1.50 23.16
CA GLU A 139 -4.42 -2.14 22.94
C GLU A 139 -4.67 -3.57 22.50
N GLU A 140 -3.92 -4.00 21.50
CA GLU A 140 -3.87 -5.38 21.03
C GLU A 140 -2.63 -6.03 21.66
N VAL A 141 -2.80 -7.21 22.23
CA VAL A 141 -1.74 -8.01 22.83
C VAL A 141 -1.59 -9.26 21.97
N TYR A 142 -0.37 -9.62 21.64
CA TYR A 142 -0.05 -10.80 20.85
C TYR A 142 0.73 -11.79 21.72
N ASP A 143 0.23 -13.01 21.87
CA ASP A 143 0.80 -14.03 22.73
C ASP A 143 2.26 -14.41 22.38
N ASP A 144 2.61 -14.31 21.08
CA ASP A 144 3.93 -14.69 20.54
C ASP A 144 4.82 -13.47 20.23
N PHE A 145 4.57 -12.31 20.84
CA PHE A 145 5.34 -11.11 20.56
C PHE A 145 6.71 -11.12 21.27
N ASP A 146 7.80 -11.24 20.46
CA ASP A 146 9.17 -11.16 20.98
C ASP A 146 9.62 -9.70 21.04
N TYR A 147 9.55 -9.12 22.21
CA TYR A 147 9.92 -7.73 22.47
C TYR A 147 11.40 -7.43 22.20
N PHE A 148 12.30 -8.35 22.48
CA PHE A 148 13.74 -8.15 22.26
C PHE A 148 14.08 -8.16 20.78
N LEU A 149 13.53 -9.12 20.05
CA LEU A 149 13.68 -9.17 18.60
C LEU A 149 13.09 -7.92 17.93
N PHE A 150 11.91 -7.51 18.36
CA PHE A 150 11.25 -6.30 17.87
C PHE A 150 12.14 -5.06 18.08
N THR A 151 12.66 -4.85 19.28
CA THR A 151 13.53 -3.71 19.59
C THR A 151 14.80 -3.72 18.72
N ALA A 152 15.45 -4.88 18.62
CA ALA A 152 16.65 -5.02 17.78
C ALA A 152 16.38 -4.71 16.29
N LEU A 153 15.22 -5.13 15.76
CA LEU A 153 14.81 -4.82 14.39
C LEU A 153 14.53 -3.33 14.20
N MET A 154 13.91 -2.66 15.17
CA MET A 154 13.65 -1.23 15.14
C MET A 154 14.95 -0.42 15.13
N ASP A 155 15.88 -0.74 16.03
CA ASP A 155 17.20 -0.08 16.10
C ASP A 155 17.98 -0.29 14.79
N THR A 156 17.96 -1.51 14.25
CA THR A 156 18.62 -1.83 12.97
C THR A 156 18.01 -1.06 11.81
N ARG A 157 16.69 -0.95 11.77
CA ARG A 157 15.98 -0.18 10.73
C ARG A 157 16.38 1.29 10.78
N ASP A 158 16.40 1.90 11.97
CA ASP A 158 16.73 3.30 12.14
C ASP A 158 18.18 3.58 11.70
N MET A 159 19.12 2.70 12.06
CA MET A 159 20.51 2.76 11.57
C MET A 159 20.58 2.65 10.04
N LEU A 160 19.83 1.75 9.42
CA LEU A 160 19.80 1.59 7.96
C LEU A 160 19.23 2.83 7.25
N ILE A 161 18.17 3.43 7.82
CA ILE A 161 17.58 4.65 7.28
C ILE A 161 18.58 5.81 7.35
N ASP A 162 19.31 5.96 8.44
CA ASP A 162 20.33 6.99 8.59
C ASP A 162 21.46 6.81 7.56
N ILE A 163 21.92 5.58 7.33
CA ILE A 163 22.93 5.28 6.32
C ILE A 163 22.42 5.62 4.91
N ILE A 164 21.20 5.20 4.57
CA ILE A 164 20.62 5.45 3.23
C ILE A 164 20.43 6.95 2.99
N GLN A 165 20.13 7.72 4.02
CA GLN A 165 19.93 9.17 3.95
C GLN A 165 21.22 9.97 4.11
N ASP A 166 22.35 9.33 4.31
CA ASP A 166 23.65 10.01 4.34
C ASP A 166 24.19 10.16 2.91
N LEU A 167 23.88 11.31 2.31
CA LEU A 167 24.30 11.63 0.93
C LEU A 167 25.84 11.70 0.77
N SER A 168 26.62 11.77 1.84
CA SER A 168 28.06 11.70 1.77
C SER A 168 28.57 10.33 1.33
N LEU A 169 27.76 9.29 1.51
CA LEU A 169 28.06 7.90 1.16
C LEU A 169 27.68 7.52 -0.28
N ILE A 170 26.98 8.38 -1.03
CA ILE A 170 26.54 8.10 -2.41
C ILE A 170 27.74 7.69 -3.28
N HIS A 171 28.88 8.35 -3.15
CA HIS A 171 30.09 8.03 -3.94
C HIS A 171 30.76 6.71 -3.54
N ILE A 172 30.45 6.18 -2.37
CA ILE A 172 31.00 4.91 -1.86
C ILE A 172 30.10 3.75 -2.29
N SER A 173 28.79 3.98 -2.38
CA SER A 173 27.80 2.96 -2.72
C SER A 173 27.48 2.86 -4.23
N GLU A 174 28.07 3.72 -5.08
CA GLU A 174 27.85 3.63 -6.53
C GLU A 174 28.59 2.44 -7.15
N PRO A 175 27.87 1.44 -7.68
CA PRO A 175 28.50 0.28 -8.33
C PRO A 175 29.23 0.61 -9.66
N THR A 176 29.04 1.82 -10.19
CA THR A 176 29.59 2.27 -11.46
C THR A 176 31.10 2.53 -11.45
N ARG A 177 31.73 2.70 -10.28
CA ARG A 177 33.19 2.83 -10.18
C ARG A 177 33.98 1.54 -10.37
N LEU A 178 33.31 0.37 -10.31
CA LEU A 178 33.97 -0.94 -10.52
C LEU A 178 34.07 -1.36 -11.99
N LEU A 179 33.47 -0.63 -12.91
CA LEU A 179 33.45 -0.94 -14.35
C LEU A 179 34.39 -0.04 -15.19
N SER A 180 35.21 0.80 -14.57
CA SER A 180 36.15 1.72 -15.25
C SER A 180 37.61 1.35 -14.98
N ILE A 181 37.94 0.04 -14.88
CA ILE A 181 39.33 -0.46 -14.93
C ILE A 181 39.46 -1.39 -16.14
#